data_7d3010a6fd89877c7778fc4ab71376ba
#
_entry.id   7d3010a6fd89877c7778fc4ab71376ba
#
_cell.length_a   1.000
_cell.length_b   1.000
_cell.length_c   1.000
_cell.angle_alpha   90.00
_cell.angle_beta   90.00
_cell.angle_gamma   90.00
#
_symmetry.space_group_name_H-M   'P 1'
#
loop_
_entity.id
_entity.type
_entity.pdbx_description
1 polymer ?
#
loop_
_entity_poly.entity_id
_entity_poly.type
_entity_poly.pdbx_seq_one_letter_code
_entity_poly.pdbx_strand_id
1 'polypeptide(L)'
;MNPIPIKKLYNPQYDLLSTSDRMELLNKIGKIYNLELICFKEFTAFGKSTYTAVYRSHDGIEFVFVPGDTVTLGFDFKNKPFQDIFNDENLAELAYPFVEGYEEEIYSEDDVQTKIRETLEDEEVLSNIETYFKHNFTQEDEFVIHPLLVQKEYSETCWIPISDETLRQNKEWQQMIEKAESEGLSEIMIHNTICLYQTDDNNWCGKLYEETTFKKLLQDIKDNRYSLPTQREWEYLAGKGCRTIFPWGNNIDFSMNLKHMEWMDNDGDYTLEKENFFGLVIGDDPYCREIVYDNDVFSYKGGDGGRNICGGLGVVWGYLPISPYFQDSEMVIGDNINGGYDFFRRIIRIVDDSVK
;
A
#
# COMPACT_ATOMS: atom_id res chain seq x y z
N MET A 1 -10.21 -31.44 15.67
CA MET A 1 -9.77 -30.26 16.43
C MET A 1 -10.98 -29.56 17.00
N ASN A 2 -10.88 -28.98 18.21
CA ASN A 2 -11.98 -28.13 18.67
C ASN A 2 -12.09 -26.90 17.75
N PRO A 3 -13.33 -26.48 17.39
CA PRO A 3 -13.52 -25.32 16.52
C PRO A 3 -12.86 -24.06 17.12
N ILE A 4 -12.40 -23.17 16.25
CA ILE A 4 -11.88 -21.88 16.67
C ILE A 4 -13.05 -21.05 17.21
N PRO A 5 -12.93 -20.44 18.40
CA PRO A 5 -13.95 -19.51 18.87
C PRO A 5 -13.84 -18.19 18.11
N ILE A 6 -14.46 -18.11 16.94
CA ILE A 6 -14.35 -16.99 15.98
C ILE A 6 -14.54 -15.62 16.64
N LYS A 7 -15.47 -15.48 17.59
CA LYS A 7 -15.70 -14.24 18.33
C LYS A 7 -14.45 -13.72 19.07
N LYS A 8 -13.54 -14.60 19.45
CA LYS A 8 -12.27 -14.21 20.09
C LYS A 8 -11.22 -13.67 19.11
N LEU A 9 -11.49 -13.77 17.81
CA LEU A 9 -10.62 -13.22 16.76
C LEU A 9 -10.98 -11.76 16.41
N TYR A 10 -12.03 -11.21 17.02
CA TYR A 10 -12.46 -9.82 16.81
C TYR A 10 -12.07 -8.95 18.00
N ASN A 11 -11.72 -7.69 17.72
CA ASN A 11 -11.61 -6.65 18.74
C ASN A 11 -13.00 -6.28 19.29
N PRO A 12 -13.12 -5.88 20.56
CA PRO A 12 -12.04 -5.79 21.55
C PRO A 12 -11.66 -7.13 22.19
N GLN A 13 -12.36 -8.24 21.89
CA GLN A 13 -12.13 -9.53 22.57
C GLN A 13 -10.73 -10.07 22.32
N TYR A 14 -10.18 -9.88 21.11
CA TYR A 14 -8.83 -10.28 20.78
C TYR A 14 -7.80 -9.55 21.63
N ASP A 15 -7.93 -8.25 21.81
CA ASP A 15 -7.01 -7.43 22.59
C ASP A 15 -7.10 -7.72 24.11
N LEU A 16 -8.24 -8.24 24.59
CA LEU A 16 -8.43 -8.65 25.96
C LEU A 16 -7.87 -10.04 26.29
N LEU A 17 -7.46 -10.83 25.32
CA LEU A 17 -6.83 -12.13 25.55
C LEU A 17 -5.48 -11.98 26.24
N SER A 18 -5.18 -12.91 27.13
CA SER A 18 -3.80 -13.04 27.62
C SER A 18 -2.85 -13.39 26.46
N THR A 19 -1.57 -13.05 26.59
CA THR A 19 -0.56 -13.43 25.59
C THR A 19 -0.57 -14.94 25.33
N SER A 20 -0.70 -15.77 26.37
CA SER A 20 -0.75 -17.24 26.25
C SER A 20 -1.98 -17.71 25.45
N ASP A 21 -3.17 -17.16 25.76
CA ASP A 21 -4.41 -17.54 25.05
C ASP A 21 -4.35 -17.11 23.58
N ARG A 22 -3.78 -15.93 23.33
CA ARG A 22 -3.59 -15.38 21.97
C ARG A 22 -2.65 -16.29 21.18
N MET A 23 -1.51 -16.66 21.74
CA MET A 23 -0.55 -17.58 21.11
C MET A 23 -1.18 -18.97 20.84
N GLU A 24 -1.96 -19.53 21.78
CA GLU A 24 -2.66 -20.80 21.56
C GLU A 24 -3.64 -20.71 20.40
N LEU A 25 -4.42 -19.62 20.35
CA LEU A 25 -5.40 -19.37 19.30
C LEU A 25 -4.74 -19.24 17.91
N LEU A 26 -3.68 -18.45 17.83
CA LEU A 26 -2.93 -18.23 16.60
C LEU A 26 -2.20 -19.49 16.12
N ASN A 27 -1.65 -20.30 17.03
CA ASN A 27 -1.11 -21.63 16.66
C ASN A 27 -2.17 -22.56 16.03
N LYS A 28 -3.41 -22.49 16.50
CA LYS A 28 -4.51 -23.27 15.87
C LYS A 28 -4.83 -22.77 14.47
N ILE A 29 -4.82 -21.46 14.26
CA ILE A 29 -5.02 -20.84 12.95
C ILE A 29 -3.95 -21.33 11.95
N GLY A 30 -2.68 -21.23 12.30
CA GLY A 30 -1.60 -21.71 11.43
C GLY A 30 -1.80 -23.17 10.99
N LYS A 31 -2.18 -24.05 11.93
CA LYS A 31 -2.43 -25.47 11.63
C LYS A 31 -3.63 -25.69 10.71
N ILE A 32 -4.72 -24.94 10.88
CA ILE A 32 -5.93 -25.08 10.05
C ILE A 32 -5.67 -24.64 8.62
N TYR A 33 -4.93 -23.54 8.44
CA TYR A 33 -4.61 -23.01 7.13
C TYR A 33 -3.29 -23.55 6.53
N ASN A 34 -2.68 -24.55 7.20
CA ASN A 34 -1.43 -25.20 6.78
C ASN A 34 -0.29 -24.19 6.53
N LEU A 35 -0.16 -23.26 7.48
CA LEU A 35 0.90 -22.26 7.53
C LEU A 35 1.90 -22.58 8.64
N GLU A 36 3.18 -22.44 8.34
CA GLU A 36 4.26 -22.55 9.34
C GLU A 36 4.29 -21.26 10.17
N LEU A 37 4.25 -21.41 11.50
CA LEU A 37 4.43 -20.27 12.40
C LEU A 37 5.91 -19.89 12.43
N ILE A 38 6.22 -18.64 12.09
CA ILE A 38 7.57 -18.08 12.18
C ILE A 38 7.80 -17.50 13.59
N CYS A 39 6.96 -16.55 13.97
CA CYS A 39 7.10 -15.88 15.27
C CYS A 39 5.79 -15.24 15.75
N PHE A 40 5.80 -14.87 17.04
CA PHE A 40 4.84 -13.93 17.60
C PHE A 40 5.55 -12.61 17.85
N LYS A 41 4.95 -11.51 17.46
CA LYS A 41 5.55 -10.18 17.56
C LYS A 41 4.48 -9.11 17.83
N GLU A 42 4.83 -8.10 18.57
CA GLU A 42 4.07 -6.86 18.65
C GLU A 42 4.60 -5.90 17.59
N PHE A 43 3.70 -5.45 16.71
CA PHE A 43 3.99 -4.43 15.72
C PHE A 43 3.41 -3.11 16.19
N THR A 44 4.19 -2.06 16.11
CA THR A 44 3.79 -0.71 16.54
C THR A 44 4.16 0.30 15.48
N ALA A 45 3.17 1.08 15.03
CA ALA A 45 3.36 2.21 14.13
C ALA A 45 2.27 3.25 14.37
N PHE A 46 2.60 4.53 14.22
CA PHE A 46 1.64 5.64 14.28
C PHE A 46 0.76 5.63 15.55
N GLY A 47 1.35 5.30 16.70
CA GLY A 47 0.64 5.27 17.98
C GLY A 47 -0.35 4.11 18.16
N LYS A 48 -0.36 3.15 17.25
CA LYS A 48 -1.19 1.93 17.31
C LYS A 48 -0.31 0.70 17.42
N SER A 49 -0.80 -0.37 18.06
CA SER A 49 -0.08 -1.64 18.14
C SER A 49 -1.00 -2.84 17.95
N THR A 50 -0.40 -3.97 17.58
CA THR A 50 -1.06 -5.27 17.52
C THR A 50 -0.06 -6.37 17.82
N TYR A 51 -0.33 -7.18 18.84
CA TYR A 51 0.42 -8.40 19.10
C TYR A 51 -0.18 -9.54 18.28
N THR A 52 0.59 -10.11 17.35
CA THR A 52 0.08 -11.09 16.40
C THR A 52 1.13 -12.13 16.01
N ALA A 53 0.80 -13.02 15.10
CA ALA A 53 1.68 -14.06 14.56
C ALA A 53 2.03 -13.79 13.10
N VAL A 54 3.27 -14.08 12.76
CA VAL A 54 3.78 -14.16 11.40
C VAL A 54 3.88 -15.64 11.01
N TYR A 55 3.39 -15.95 9.82
CA TYR A 55 3.41 -17.29 9.26
C TYR A 55 4.11 -17.30 7.91
N ARG A 56 4.50 -18.49 7.46
CA ARG A 56 4.99 -18.75 6.11
C ARG A 56 4.17 -19.85 5.46
N SER A 57 3.75 -19.63 4.23
CA SER A 57 3.15 -20.64 3.40
C SER A 57 4.22 -21.59 2.83
N HIS A 58 3.78 -22.68 2.27
CA HIS A 58 4.71 -23.68 1.72
C HIS A 58 5.51 -23.17 0.51
N ASP A 59 5.01 -22.18 -0.19
CA ASP A 59 5.65 -21.47 -1.31
C ASP A 59 6.48 -20.24 -0.86
N GLY A 60 6.69 -20.11 0.47
CA GLY A 60 7.60 -19.12 1.04
C GLY A 60 6.97 -17.74 1.31
N ILE A 61 5.69 -17.54 1.00
CA ILE A 61 5.00 -16.26 1.21
C ILE A 61 4.72 -16.05 2.71
N GLU A 62 5.07 -14.87 3.21
CA GLU A 62 4.78 -14.50 4.59
C GLU A 62 3.38 -13.90 4.74
N PHE A 63 2.67 -14.35 5.78
CA PHE A 63 1.35 -13.87 6.16
C PHE A 63 1.35 -13.40 7.60
N VAL A 64 0.56 -12.37 7.88
CA VAL A 64 0.30 -11.88 9.23
C VAL A 64 -1.17 -12.10 9.57
N PHE A 65 -1.48 -12.53 10.79
CA PHE A 65 -2.85 -12.54 11.26
C PHE A 65 -3.28 -11.13 11.64
N VAL A 66 -4.43 -10.70 11.14
CA VAL A 66 -5.07 -9.42 11.46
C VAL A 66 -6.42 -9.68 12.12
N PRO A 67 -6.64 -9.19 13.36
CA PRO A 67 -7.92 -9.38 14.04
C PRO A 67 -9.05 -8.67 13.30
N GLY A 68 -10.24 -9.26 13.32
CA GLY A 68 -11.45 -8.60 12.86
C GLY A 68 -11.85 -7.44 13.76
N ASP A 69 -12.68 -6.55 13.24
CA ASP A 69 -13.16 -5.39 13.99
C ASP A 69 -14.51 -4.89 13.46
N THR A 70 -15.23 -4.15 14.29
CA THR A 70 -16.30 -3.25 13.85
C THR A 70 -15.75 -1.84 13.91
N VAL A 71 -15.51 -1.25 12.76
CA VAL A 71 -14.70 -0.04 12.63
C VAL A 71 -15.33 0.96 11.68
N THR A 72 -15.20 2.25 12.00
CA THR A 72 -15.55 3.33 11.09
C THR A 72 -14.39 3.56 10.14
N LEU A 73 -14.65 3.48 8.82
CA LEU A 73 -13.71 3.73 7.73
C LEU A 73 -14.21 4.88 6.87
N GLY A 74 -13.32 5.50 6.13
CA GLY A 74 -13.61 6.69 5.34
C GLY A 74 -13.21 7.98 6.08
N PHE A 75 -13.34 9.12 5.38
CA PHE A 75 -12.99 10.42 5.93
C PHE A 75 -14.20 11.37 5.88
N ASP A 76 -14.45 12.07 6.99
CA ASP A 76 -15.55 13.01 7.10
C ASP A 76 -15.09 14.45 6.86
N PHE A 77 -15.40 14.97 5.66
CA PHE A 77 -15.18 16.37 5.29
C PHE A 77 -16.31 17.31 5.71
N LYS A 78 -17.42 16.81 6.33
CA LYS A 78 -18.61 17.62 6.61
C LYS A 78 -18.51 18.42 7.91
N ASN A 79 -17.76 17.89 8.88
CA ASN A 79 -17.74 18.38 10.25
C ASN A 79 -16.56 19.31 10.57
N LYS A 80 -15.66 19.55 9.60
CA LYS A 80 -14.54 20.50 9.72
C LYS A 80 -14.43 21.33 8.46
N PRO A 81 -14.16 22.63 8.55
CA PRO A 81 -13.71 23.42 7.41
C PRO A 81 -12.46 22.76 6.80
N PHE A 82 -12.36 22.73 5.46
CA PHE A 82 -11.25 22.09 4.78
C PHE A 82 -9.89 22.63 5.25
N GLN A 83 -9.80 23.94 5.43
CA GLN A 83 -8.60 24.64 5.91
C GLN A 83 -8.15 24.20 7.32
N ASP A 84 -9.07 23.71 8.17
CA ASP A 84 -8.74 23.22 9.51
C ASP A 84 -8.24 21.77 9.54
N ILE A 85 -8.22 21.09 8.39
CA ILE A 85 -7.75 19.71 8.27
C ILE A 85 -6.22 19.68 8.22
N PHE A 86 -5.62 20.63 7.49
CA PHE A 86 -4.20 20.70 7.23
C PHE A 86 -3.55 21.86 8.00
N ASN A 87 -2.26 21.73 8.27
CA ASN A 87 -1.45 22.86 8.75
C ASN A 87 -1.09 23.80 7.57
N ASP A 88 -0.56 24.99 7.90
CA ASP A 88 -0.24 26.02 6.90
C ASP A 88 0.73 25.53 5.82
N GLU A 89 1.73 24.72 6.21
CA GLU A 89 2.74 24.19 5.31
C GLU A 89 2.14 23.20 4.29
N ASN A 90 1.28 22.28 4.74
CA ASN A 90 0.59 21.34 3.86
C ASN A 90 -0.49 22.04 3.00
N LEU A 91 -1.16 23.07 3.53
CA LEU A 91 -2.07 23.89 2.73
C LEU A 91 -1.33 24.65 1.63
N ALA A 92 -0.13 25.18 1.92
CA ALA A 92 0.70 25.81 0.92
C ALA A 92 1.08 24.86 -0.21
N GLU A 93 1.50 23.64 0.12
CA GLU A 93 1.77 22.57 -0.86
C GLU A 93 0.54 22.20 -1.71
N LEU A 94 -0.65 22.17 -1.10
CA LEU A 94 -1.90 21.89 -1.82
C LEU A 94 -2.30 23.03 -2.77
N ALA A 95 -2.00 24.28 -2.42
CA ALA A 95 -2.29 25.46 -3.24
C ALA A 95 -1.28 25.69 -4.37
N TYR A 96 -0.06 25.20 -4.20
CA TYR A 96 1.08 25.46 -5.08
C TYR A 96 0.83 25.20 -6.58
N PRO A 97 0.18 24.08 -7.00
CA PRO A 97 -0.14 23.85 -8.40
C PRO A 97 -1.11 24.85 -9.03
N PHE A 98 -1.79 25.66 -8.23
CA PHE A 98 -2.77 26.66 -8.69
C PHE A 98 -2.19 28.09 -8.72
N VAL A 99 -0.92 28.27 -8.38
CA VAL A 99 -0.25 29.56 -8.43
C VAL A 99 -0.05 29.97 -9.89
N GLU A 100 -0.64 31.10 -10.32
CA GLU A 100 -0.48 31.61 -11.67
C GLU A 100 0.98 31.99 -11.99
N GLY A 101 1.46 31.59 -13.15
CA GLY A 101 2.81 31.92 -13.64
C GLY A 101 3.92 31.09 -13.03
N TYR A 102 3.61 30.02 -12.29
CA TYR A 102 4.58 29.14 -11.67
C TYR A 102 5.61 28.53 -12.65
N GLU A 103 5.20 28.22 -13.87
CA GLU A 103 6.10 27.65 -14.91
C GLU A 103 7.16 28.63 -15.44
N GLU A 104 7.09 29.91 -15.10
CA GLU A 104 7.93 30.96 -15.71
C GLU A 104 9.22 31.31 -14.96
N GLU A 105 9.72 30.55 -14.00
CA GLU A 105 10.99 30.77 -13.26
C GLU A 105 11.29 32.26 -12.82
N ILE A 106 10.27 33.10 -12.73
CA ILE A 106 10.44 34.57 -12.63
C ILE A 106 10.35 35.06 -11.18
N TYR A 107 9.94 34.20 -10.24
CA TYR A 107 9.63 34.63 -8.88
C TYR A 107 10.77 34.37 -7.90
N SER A 108 11.02 35.35 -7.03
CA SER A 108 11.81 35.11 -5.83
C SER A 108 11.03 34.22 -4.84
N GLU A 109 11.71 33.61 -3.88
CA GLU A 109 11.09 32.77 -2.86
C GLU A 109 10.00 33.54 -2.06
N ASP A 110 10.22 34.83 -1.78
CA ASP A 110 9.26 35.73 -1.14
C ASP A 110 8.02 35.99 -2.03
N ASP A 111 8.20 36.08 -3.34
CA ASP A 111 7.10 36.26 -4.28
C ASP A 111 6.22 35.01 -4.35
N VAL A 112 6.83 33.82 -4.36
CA VAL A 112 6.10 32.53 -4.34
C VAL A 112 5.26 32.41 -3.07
N GLN A 113 5.81 32.74 -1.89
CA GLN A 113 5.07 32.70 -0.63
C GLN A 113 3.89 33.70 -0.60
N THR A 114 4.06 34.84 -1.25
CA THR A 114 2.99 35.83 -1.36
C THR A 114 1.87 35.31 -2.29
N LYS A 115 2.23 34.73 -3.42
CA LYS A 115 1.30 34.12 -4.35
C LYS A 115 0.52 32.94 -3.76
N ILE A 116 1.19 32.08 -3.00
CA ILE A 116 0.53 30.99 -2.28
C ILE A 116 -0.55 31.53 -1.34
N ARG A 117 -0.26 32.61 -0.58
CA ARG A 117 -1.23 33.22 0.30
C ARG A 117 -2.43 33.80 -0.46
N GLU A 118 -2.19 34.53 -1.56
CA GLU A 118 -3.23 35.03 -2.43
C GLU A 118 -4.12 33.88 -2.98
N THR A 119 -3.48 32.78 -3.39
CA THR A 119 -4.16 31.57 -3.87
C THR A 119 -5.04 30.92 -2.79
N LEU A 120 -4.56 30.88 -1.55
CA LEU A 120 -5.32 30.36 -0.40
C LEU A 120 -6.45 31.30 0.05
N GLU A 121 -6.41 32.59 -0.31
CA GLU A 121 -7.52 33.55 -0.09
C GLU A 121 -8.58 33.46 -1.21
N ASP A 122 -8.28 32.81 -2.32
CA ASP A 122 -9.20 32.58 -3.41
C ASP A 122 -10.22 31.46 -3.07
N GLU A 123 -11.46 31.84 -2.83
CA GLU A 123 -12.55 30.92 -2.50
C GLU A 123 -12.81 29.89 -3.60
N GLU A 124 -12.58 30.20 -4.88
CA GLU A 124 -12.77 29.28 -5.99
C GLU A 124 -11.70 28.18 -5.98
N VAL A 125 -10.44 28.54 -5.79
CA VAL A 125 -9.33 27.58 -5.68
C VAL A 125 -9.55 26.63 -4.51
N LEU A 126 -9.82 27.17 -3.33
CA LEU A 126 -10.10 26.34 -2.13
C LEU A 126 -11.29 25.41 -2.33
N SER A 127 -12.35 25.91 -2.96
CA SER A 127 -13.54 25.10 -3.27
C SER A 127 -13.22 23.96 -4.26
N ASN A 128 -12.34 24.22 -5.23
CA ASN A 128 -11.90 23.20 -6.19
C ASN A 128 -11.08 22.11 -5.50
N ILE A 129 -10.11 22.49 -4.66
CA ILE A 129 -9.30 21.55 -3.87
C ILE A 129 -10.21 20.70 -2.95
N GLU A 130 -11.09 21.35 -2.20
CA GLU A 130 -12.04 20.65 -1.30
C GLU A 130 -12.95 19.69 -2.08
N THR A 131 -13.42 20.10 -3.26
CA THR A 131 -14.26 19.28 -4.13
C THR A 131 -13.49 18.04 -4.61
N TYR A 132 -12.23 18.20 -5.02
CA TYR A 132 -11.37 17.08 -5.37
C TYR A 132 -11.24 16.07 -4.23
N PHE A 133 -10.96 16.53 -3.01
CA PHE A 133 -10.86 15.64 -1.85
C PHE A 133 -12.17 14.92 -1.57
N LYS A 134 -13.30 15.63 -1.56
CA LYS A 134 -14.64 15.03 -1.34
C LYS A 134 -14.99 13.99 -2.40
N HIS A 135 -14.51 14.16 -3.62
CA HIS A 135 -14.79 13.26 -4.73
C HIS A 135 -13.88 12.01 -4.70
N ASN A 136 -12.64 12.19 -4.28
CA ASN A 136 -11.62 11.14 -4.31
C ASN A 136 -11.36 10.49 -2.94
N PHE A 137 -12.23 10.70 -1.96
CA PHE A 137 -12.16 10.02 -0.67
C PHE A 137 -13.43 9.24 -0.37
N THR A 138 -13.24 8.05 0.19
CA THR A 138 -14.35 7.24 0.66
C THR A 138 -15.08 7.92 1.81
N GLN A 139 -16.41 7.96 1.73
CA GLN A 139 -17.23 8.52 2.79
C GLN A 139 -17.20 7.65 4.04
N GLU A 140 -17.29 8.32 5.20
CA GLU A 140 -17.31 7.68 6.50
C GLU A 140 -18.55 6.80 6.68
N ASP A 141 -18.34 5.53 7.06
CA ASP A 141 -19.38 4.59 7.46
C ASP A 141 -18.80 3.50 8.36
N GLU A 142 -19.65 2.75 9.06
CA GLU A 142 -19.28 1.65 9.93
C GLU A 142 -19.28 0.33 9.16
N PHE A 143 -18.16 -0.43 9.30
CA PHE A 143 -17.99 -1.71 8.63
C PHE A 143 -17.53 -2.80 9.60
N VAL A 144 -17.98 -4.03 9.34
CA VAL A 144 -17.47 -5.23 9.99
C VAL A 144 -16.38 -5.83 9.12
N ILE A 145 -15.14 -5.81 9.60
CA ILE A 145 -14.00 -6.46 8.95
C ILE A 145 -13.80 -7.82 9.62
N HIS A 146 -13.79 -8.87 8.82
CA HIS A 146 -13.52 -10.23 9.33
C HIS A 146 -12.04 -10.39 9.72
N PRO A 147 -11.71 -11.33 10.62
CA PRO A 147 -10.32 -11.70 10.86
C PRO A 147 -9.66 -12.22 9.59
N LEU A 148 -8.42 -11.81 9.33
CA LEU A 148 -7.71 -12.09 8.09
C LEU A 148 -6.34 -12.73 8.37
N LEU A 149 -5.91 -13.59 7.44
CA LEU A 149 -4.49 -13.83 7.20
C LEU A 149 -4.12 -13.01 5.97
N VAL A 150 -3.16 -12.12 6.09
CA VAL A 150 -2.82 -11.12 5.07
C VAL A 150 -1.38 -11.30 4.66
N GLN A 151 -1.12 -11.39 3.37
CA GLN A 151 0.24 -11.38 2.83
C GLN A 151 0.97 -10.11 3.30
N LYS A 152 2.17 -10.28 3.87
CA LYS A 152 2.91 -9.22 4.54
C LYS A 152 3.30 -8.09 3.58
N GLU A 153 3.83 -8.46 2.42
CA GLU A 153 4.23 -7.56 1.35
C GLU A 153 3.38 -7.86 0.11
N TYR A 154 3.08 -6.84 -0.70
CA TYR A 154 2.37 -7.06 -1.96
C TYR A 154 3.24 -7.83 -2.97
N SER A 155 2.62 -8.42 -3.99
CA SER A 155 3.28 -9.14 -5.07
C SER A 155 3.16 -8.37 -6.38
N GLU A 156 4.19 -8.48 -7.19
CA GLU A 156 4.15 -8.07 -8.59
C GLU A 156 3.13 -8.91 -9.38
N THR A 157 2.54 -8.32 -10.40
CA THR A 157 1.47 -8.98 -11.18
C THR A 157 2.02 -9.70 -12.42
N CYS A 158 2.86 -9.05 -13.21
CA CYS A 158 3.30 -9.53 -14.53
C CYS A 158 4.73 -10.09 -14.52
N TRP A 159 5.43 -10.05 -13.39
CA TRP A 159 6.81 -10.46 -13.30
C TRP A 159 6.95 -11.84 -12.68
N ILE A 160 7.35 -12.83 -13.50
CA ILE A 160 7.48 -14.23 -13.09
C ILE A 160 8.93 -14.55 -12.83
N PRO A 161 9.28 -15.05 -11.62
CA PRO A 161 10.65 -15.44 -11.30
C PRO A 161 11.22 -16.50 -12.26
N ILE A 162 12.44 -16.30 -12.70
CA ILE A 162 13.21 -17.27 -13.48
C ILE A 162 13.91 -18.19 -12.49
N SER A 163 13.88 -19.53 -12.75
CA SER A 163 14.64 -20.45 -11.92
C SER A 163 16.14 -20.25 -12.13
N ASP A 164 16.94 -20.49 -11.09
CA ASP A 164 18.41 -20.41 -11.16
C ASP A 164 19.01 -21.30 -12.26
N GLU A 165 18.40 -22.46 -12.49
CA GLU A 165 18.83 -23.36 -13.56
C GLU A 165 18.61 -22.73 -14.93
N THR A 166 17.42 -22.18 -15.16
CA THR A 166 17.06 -21.51 -16.42
C THR A 166 17.96 -20.29 -16.66
N LEU A 167 18.17 -19.47 -15.60
CA LEU A 167 19.03 -18.31 -15.68
C LEU A 167 20.46 -18.67 -16.07
N ARG A 168 21.05 -19.74 -15.45
CA ARG A 168 22.40 -20.20 -15.75
C ARG A 168 22.56 -20.83 -17.13
N GLN A 169 21.52 -21.45 -17.66
CA GLN A 169 21.54 -22.10 -18.96
C GLN A 169 21.38 -21.13 -20.13
N ASN A 170 20.81 -19.96 -19.91
CA ASN A 170 20.58 -18.98 -20.97
C ASN A 170 21.83 -18.12 -21.23
N LYS A 171 22.49 -18.39 -22.35
CA LYS A 171 23.77 -17.74 -22.72
C LYS A 171 23.61 -16.23 -22.95
N GLU A 172 22.47 -15.77 -23.47
CA GLU A 172 22.24 -14.36 -23.72
C GLU A 172 22.14 -13.59 -22.40
N TRP A 173 21.39 -14.13 -21.44
CA TRP A 173 21.27 -13.50 -20.12
C TRP A 173 22.57 -13.53 -19.34
N GLN A 174 23.37 -14.60 -19.47
CA GLN A 174 24.69 -14.63 -18.87
C GLN A 174 25.64 -13.56 -19.46
N GLN A 175 25.59 -13.31 -20.77
CA GLN A 175 26.37 -12.23 -21.40
C GLN A 175 25.89 -10.83 -20.94
N MET A 176 24.60 -10.65 -20.72
CA MET A 176 24.05 -9.40 -20.15
C MET A 176 24.57 -9.19 -18.72
N ILE A 177 24.54 -10.23 -17.90
CA ILE A 177 25.07 -10.21 -16.53
C ILE A 177 26.56 -9.87 -16.51
N GLU A 178 27.37 -10.57 -17.29
CA GLU A 178 28.82 -10.32 -17.40
C GLU A 178 29.13 -8.87 -17.80
N LYS A 179 28.33 -8.31 -18.71
CA LYS A 179 28.46 -6.91 -19.11
C LYS A 179 28.10 -5.97 -17.96
N ALA A 180 26.97 -6.19 -17.30
CA ALA A 180 26.55 -5.37 -16.17
C ALA A 180 27.60 -5.38 -15.04
N GLU A 181 28.12 -6.54 -14.68
CA GLU A 181 29.20 -6.67 -13.70
C GLU A 181 30.44 -5.88 -14.08
N SER A 182 30.83 -5.92 -15.38
CA SER A 182 31.96 -5.13 -15.88
C SER A 182 31.74 -3.62 -15.82
N GLU A 183 30.50 -3.17 -15.85
CA GLU A 183 30.07 -1.78 -15.76
C GLU A 183 29.70 -1.35 -14.31
N GLY A 184 29.75 -2.28 -13.35
CA GLY A 184 29.42 -2.03 -11.95
C GLY A 184 27.93 -1.85 -11.69
N LEU A 185 27.08 -2.43 -12.56
CA LEU A 185 25.62 -2.38 -12.45
C LEU A 185 25.13 -3.61 -11.70
N SER A 186 24.14 -3.41 -10.82
CA SER A 186 23.48 -4.46 -10.05
C SER A 186 22.09 -4.83 -10.60
N GLU A 187 21.63 -4.13 -11.64
CA GLU A 187 20.33 -4.37 -12.26
C GLU A 187 20.37 -4.13 -13.78
N ILE A 188 19.57 -4.92 -14.49
CA ILE A 188 19.29 -4.77 -15.93
C ILE A 188 17.78 -4.89 -16.11
N MET A 189 17.14 -3.82 -16.56
CA MET A 189 15.72 -3.81 -16.84
C MET A 189 15.49 -3.58 -18.34
N ILE A 190 14.84 -4.52 -19.00
CA ILE A 190 14.30 -4.33 -20.35
C ILE A 190 12.78 -4.26 -20.23
N HIS A 191 12.24 -3.11 -20.59
CA HIS A 191 10.82 -2.80 -20.46
C HIS A 191 9.92 -3.92 -20.99
N ASN A 192 8.97 -4.37 -20.16
CA ASN A 192 8.02 -5.45 -20.46
C ASN A 192 8.66 -6.71 -21.06
N THR A 193 9.86 -7.06 -20.64
CA THR A 193 10.58 -8.22 -21.20
C THR A 193 11.29 -9.01 -20.09
N ILE A 194 12.29 -8.43 -19.46
CA ILE A 194 13.11 -9.11 -18.45
C ILE A 194 13.67 -8.10 -17.46
N CYS A 195 13.72 -8.52 -16.19
CA CYS A 195 14.49 -7.88 -15.14
C CYS A 195 15.50 -8.87 -14.59
N LEU A 196 16.78 -8.51 -14.60
CA LEU A 196 17.87 -9.25 -13.96
C LEU A 196 18.45 -8.35 -12.87
N TYR A 197 18.58 -8.86 -11.66
CA TYR A 197 19.02 -8.06 -10.52
C TYR A 197 19.87 -8.88 -9.56
N GLN A 198 20.73 -8.19 -8.83
CA GLN A 198 21.62 -8.78 -7.84
C GLN A 198 20.99 -8.68 -6.46
N THR A 199 20.96 -9.78 -5.71
CA THR A 199 20.52 -9.81 -4.32
C THR A 199 21.62 -9.29 -3.39
N ASP A 200 21.30 -9.06 -2.10
CA ASP A 200 22.26 -8.65 -1.07
C ASP A 200 23.45 -9.61 -0.93
N ASP A 201 23.26 -10.89 -1.24
CA ASP A 201 24.31 -11.91 -1.26
C ASP A 201 25.13 -11.91 -2.57
N ASN A 202 24.98 -10.90 -3.41
CA ASN A 202 25.57 -10.77 -4.74
C ASN A 202 25.24 -11.91 -5.73
N ASN A 203 24.10 -12.58 -5.54
CA ASN A 203 23.60 -13.56 -6.49
C ASN A 203 22.66 -12.90 -7.50
N TRP A 204 22.85 -13.22 -8.78
CA TRP A 204 21.93 -12.76 -9.82
C TRP A 204 20.65 -13.59 -9.82
N CYS A 205 19.53 -12.88 -9.85
CA CYS A 205 18.18 -13.39 -10.02
C CYS A 205 17.55 -12.77 -11.26
N GLY A 206 16.45 -13.34 -11.72
CA GLY A 206 15.74 -12.79 -12.87
C GLY A 206 14.24 -12.99 -12.81
N LYS A 207 13.53 -12.12 -13.51
CA LYS A 207 12.08 -12.19 -13.73
C LYS A 207 11.80 -11.95 -15.21
N LEU A 208 10.84 -12.72 -15.78
CA LEU A 208 10.31 -12.49 -17.11
C LEU A 208 8.97 -11.77 -17.02
N TYR A 209 8.74 -10.85 -17.95
CA TYR A 209 7.45 -10.19 -18.07
C TYR A 209 6.47 -11.10 -18.84
N GLU A 210 5.32 -11.35 -18.25
CA GLU A 210 4.19 -12.05 -18.87
C GLU A 210 2.93 -11.19 -18.72
N GLU A 211 2.37 -10.74 -19.85
CA GLU A 211 1.11 -10.00 -19.82
C GLU A 211 0.01 -10.82 -19.16
N THR A 212 -0.72 -10.18 -18.27
CA THR A 212 -1.85 -10.81 -17.58
C THR A 212 -3.07 -9.88 -17.55
N THR A 213 -4.23 -10.46 -17.26
CA THR A 213 -5.50 -9.73 -17.14
C THR A 213 -6.03 -9.85 -15.71
N PHE A 214 -6.91 -8.92 -15.32
CA PHE A 214 -7.58 -9.00 -14.02
C PHE A 214 -8.34 -10.32 -13.83
N LYS A 215 -8.95 -10.86 -14.88
CA LYS A 215 -9.67 -12.15 -14.83
C LYS A 215 -8.72 -13.31 -14.58
N LYS A 216 -7.54 -13.32 -15.25
CA LYS A 216 -6.53 -14.38 -15.06
C LYS A 216 -5.98 -14.29 -13.64
N LEU A 217 -5.59 -13.10 -13.18
CA LEU A 217 -5.12 -12.89 -11.79
C LEU A 217 -6.14 -13.38 -10.76
N LEU A 218 -7.41 -13.00 -10.91
CA LEU A 218 -8.47 -13.43 -9.99
C LEU A 218 -8.66 -14.94 -9.99
N GLN A 219 -8.57 -15.58 -11.15
CA GLN A 219 -8.67 -17.02 -11.27
C GLN A 219 -7.49 -17.71 -10.58
N ASP A 220 -6.26 -17.26 -10.84
CA ASP A 220 -5.04 -17.82 -10.24
C ASP A 220 -5.05 -17.69 -8.70
N ILE A 221 -5.53 -16.56 -8.18
CA ILE A 221 -5.70 -16.34 -6.74
C ILE A 221 -6.73 -17.31 -6.14
N LYS A 222 -7.89 -17.48 -6.80
CA LYS A 222 -8.95 -18.40 -6.34
C LYS A 222 -8.51 -19.86 -6.40
N ASP A 223 -7.82 -20.28 -7.44
CA ASP A 223 -7.31 -21.65 -7.61
C ASP A 223 -6.31 -22.01 -6.50
N ASN A 224 -5.57 -21.04 -6.00
CA ASN A 224 -4.69 -21.18 -4.85
C ASN A 224 -5.38 -20.94 -3.49
N ARG A 225 -6.72 -20.80 -3.46
CA ARG A 225 -7.54 -20.63 -2.26
C ARG A 225 -7.29 -19.32 -1.51
N TYR A 226 -6.79 -18.31 -2.19
CA TYR A 226 -6.67 -16.95 -1.69
C TYR A 226 -7.81 -16.06 -2.22
N SER A 227 -7.86 -14.85 -1.73
CA SER A 227 -8.71 -13.77 -2.22
C SER A 227 -7.90 -12.48 -2.35
N LEU A 228 -8.40 -11.54 -3.14
CA LEU A 228 -7.98 -10.15 -3.05
C LEU A 228 -8.71 -9.45 -1.91
N PRO A 229 -8.13 -8.43 -1.26
CA PRO A 229 -8.85 -7.59 -0.33
C PRO A 229 -10.01 -6.87 -1.04
N THR A 230 -11.07 -6.60 -0.30
CA THR A 230 -12.01 -5.56 -0.69
C THR A 230 -11.41 -4.19 -0.42
N GLN A 231 -12.01 -3.14 -0.98
CA GLN A 231 -11.59 -1.76 -0.71
C GLN A 231 -11.60 -1.46 0.81
N ARG A 232 -12.64 -1.88 1.52
CA ARG A 232 -12.78 -1.64 2.98
C ARG A 232 -11.80 -2.45 3.82
N GLU A 233 -11.51 -3.67 3.41
CA GLU A 233 -10.45 -4.46 4.05
C GLU A 233 -9.09 -3.79 3.87
N TRP A 234 -8.77 -3.31 2.66
CA TRP A 234 -7.51 -2.61 2.42
C TRP A 234 -7.41 -1.31 3.26
N GLU A 235 -8.48 -0.51 3.32
CA GLU A 235 -8.55 0.70 4.15
C GLU A 235 -8.30 0.39 5.64
N TYR A 236 -8.84 -0.72 6.14
CA TYR A 236 -8.58 -1.18 7.50
C TYR A 236 -7.14 -1.63 7.70
N LEU A 237 -6.57 -2.38 6.75
CA LEU A 237 -5.20 -2.86 6.78
C LEU A 237 -4.19 -1.71 6.78
N ALA A 238 -4.44 -0.67 6.01
CA ALA A 238 -3.59 0.51 5.92
C ALA A 238 -3.78 1.48 7.09
N GLY A 239 -5.01 1.69 7.57
CA GLY A 239 -5.33 2.76 8.51
C GLY A 239 -5.76 2.32 9.91
N LYS A 240 -6.22 1.07 10.11
CA LYS A 240 -6.82 0.59 11.38
C LYS A 240 -7.86 1.57 11.94
N GLY A 241 -8.75 2.07 11.05
CA GLY A 241 -9.79 3.03 11.42
C GLY A 241 -9.24 4.38 11.88
N CYS A 242 -8.13 4.87 11.32
CA CYS A 242 -7.69 6.23 11.59
C CYS A 242 -8.76 7.24 11.14
N ARG A 243 -8.85 8.36 11.85
CA ARG A 243 -9.79 9.45 11.57
C ARG A 243 -9.06 10.64 10.91
N THR A 244 -7.98 10.35 10.21
CA THR A 244 -7.05 11.30 9.60
C THR A 244 -6.79 10.93 8.15
N ILE A 245 -6.31 11.87 7.35
CA ILE A 245 -5.97 11.66 5.94
C ILE A 245 -4.98 10.49 5.79
N PHE A 246 -3.93 10.47 6.61
CA PHE A 246 -2.92 9.40 6.64
C PHE A 246 -2.97 8.64 7.97
N PRO A 247 -2.38 7.45 8.07
CA PRO A 247 -2.33 6.68 9.31
C PRO A 247 -1.66 7.41 10.48
N TRP A 248 -0.77 8.37 10.19
CA TRP A 248 -0.01 9.17 11.17
C TRP A 248 -0.62 10.54 11.48
N GLY A 249 -1.60 11.02 10.71
CA GLY A 249 -2.20 12.34 10.88
C GLY A 249 -2.78 12.91 9.58
N ASN A 250 -3.11 14.19 9.59
CA ASN A 250 -3.64 14.85 8.39
C ASN A 250 -2.56 15.40 7.47
N ASN A 251 -1.35 15.58 7.98
CA ASN A 251 -0.28 16.27 7.29
C ASN A 251 0.84 15.30 6.89
N ILE A 252 1.51 15.59 5.79
CA ILE A 252 2.84 15.06 5.52
C ILE A 252 3.81 15.76 6.49
N ASP A 253 4.63 14.99 7.17
CA ASP A 253 5.76 15.48 7.94
C ASP A 253 6.99 15.50 7.01
N PHE A 254 7.44 16.69 6.65
CA PHE A 254 8.58 16.89 5.75
C PHE A 254 9.92 16.43 6.32
N SER A 255 9.96 15.94 7.56
CA SER A 255 11.10 15.22 8.12
C SER A 255 11.13 13.71 7.74
N MET A 256 10.05 13.20 7.16
CA MET A 256 10.02 11.82 6.66
C MET A 256 10.96 11.65 5.48
N ASN A 257 11.70 10.54 5.44
CA ASN A 257 12.39 10.09 4.24
C ASN A 257 11.39 9.40 3.31
N LEU A 258 10.97 10.11 2.25
CA LEU A 258 9.94 9.65 1.31
C LEU A 258 10.57 9.31 -0.04
N LYS A 259 10.16 8.21 -0.66
CA LYS A 259 10.60 7.82 -2.01
C LYS A 259 10.24 8.89 -3.05
N HIS A 260 11.01 8.93 -4.13
CA HIS A 260 10.75 9.80 -5.29
C HIS A 260 10.78 11.30 -4.99
N MET A 261 11.27 11.70 -3.81
CA MET A 261 11.45 13.08 -3.39
C MET A 261 12.94 13.33 -3.18
N GLU A 262 13.70 13.56 -4.27
CA GLU A 262 15.17 13.69 -4.26
C GLU A 262 15.69 14.71 -3.23
N TRP A 263 14.95 15.79 -2.99
CA TRP A 263 15.31 16.82 -2.02
C TRP A 263 15.04 16.42 -0.55
N MET A 264 14.26 15.36 -0.33
CA MET A 264 14.02 14.74 0.98
C MET A 264 14.88 13.50 1.19
N ASP A 265 15.66 13.10 0.18
CA ASP A 265 16.49 11.90 0.25
C ASP A 265 17.60 12.09 1.31
N ASN A 266 17.39 11.38 2.40
CA ASN A 266 18.37 11.27 3.48
C ASN A 266 19.00 9.87 3.38
N ASP A 267 20.29 9.75 3.61
CA ASP A 267 20.97 8.46 3.73
C ASP A 267 20.27 7.59 4.80
N GLY A 268 19.39 6.69 4.39
CA GLY A 268 18.67 5.81 5.32
C GLY A 268 17.42 5.15 4.72
N ASP A 269 16.80 4.29 5.52
CA ASP A 269 15.57 3.58 5.12
C ASP A 269 14.42 4.56 4.90
N TYR A 270 13.62 4.32 3.88
CA TYR A 270 12.40 5.07 3.67
C TYR A 270 11.40 4.86 4.81
N THR A 271 10.76 5.95 5.24
CA THR A 271 9.92 5.96 6.44
C THR A 271 8.72 5.02 6.31
N LEU A 272 8.14 4.92 5.10
CA LEU A 272 6.92 4.17 4.85
C LEU A 272 7.14 2.71 4.44
N GLU A 273 8.37 2.31 4.13
CA GLU A 273 8.73 0.90 3.83
C GLU A 273 8.75 0.01 5.09
N LYS A 274 8.55 0.58 6.26
CA LYS A 274 8.52 -0.14 7.52
C LYS A 274 7.17 -0.80 7.75
N GLU A 275 7.21 -1.92 8.49
CA GLU A 275 6.00 -2.62 8.92
C GLU A 275 5.07 -1.68 9.69
N ASN A 276 3.78 -1.66 9.32
CA ASN A 276 2.77 -0.91 10.05
C ASN A 276 2.36 -1.63 11.36
N PHE A 277 1.35 -1.11 12.05
CA PHE A 277 0.82 -1.64 13.31
C PHE A 277 0.21 -3.05 13.21
N PHE A 278 0.03 -3.60 12.02
CA PHE A 278 -0.32 -5.01 11.79
C PHE A 278 0.87 -5.85 11.33
N GLY A 279 2.01 -5.25 11.04
CA GLY A 279 3.18 -5.92 10.50
C GLY A 279 3.17 -6.05 8.98
N LEU A 280 2.44 -5.17 8.30
CA LEU A 280 2.32 -5.12 6.84
C LEU A 280 3.15 -3.97 6.28
N VAL A 281 3.81 -4.17 5.16
CA VAL A 281 4.31 -3.09 4.29
C VAL A 281 3.19 -2.76 3.33
N ILE A 282 2.58 -1.59 3.47
CA ILE A 282 1.35 -1.21 2.76
C ILE A 282 1.21 0.31 2.65
N GLY A 283 0.87 0.81 1.45
CA GLY A 283 0.79 2.25 1.20
C GLY A 283 2.13 2.94 1.42
N ASP A 284 3.21 2.33 0.94
CA ASP A 284 4.59 2.77 1.14
C ASP A 284 5.15 3.55 -0.06
N ASP A 285 4.61 3.31 -1.25
CA ASP A 285 5.09 3.87 -2.50
C ASP A 285 3.92 4.32 -3.40
N PRO A 286 3.78 5.63 -3.72
CA PRO A 286 2.73 6.14 -4.59
C PRO A 286 2.72 5.57 -6.02
N TYR A 287 3.84 4.99 -6.49
CA TYR A 287 3.89 4.30 -7.77
C TYR A 287 3.24 2.91 -7.71
N CYS A 288 3.21 2.30 -6.52
CA CYS A 288 2.71 0.94 -6.33
C CYS A 288 1.23 0.97 -5.94
N ARG A 289 0.34 0.63 -6.87
CA ARG A 289 -1.10 0.53 -6.59
C ARG A 289 -1.53 -0.92 -6.44
N GLU A 290 -2.16 -1.24 -5.32
CA GLU A 290 -2.64 -2.58 -5.04
C GLU A 290 -4.05 -2.78 -5.62
N ILE A 291 -4.23 -3.88 -6.38
CA ILE A 291 -5.52 -4.30 -6.91
C ILE A 291 -6.39 -4.82 -5.79
N VAL A 292 -7.57 -4.25 -5.64
CA VAL A 292 -8.62 -4.72 -4.74
C VAL A 292 -9.85 -5.16 -5.54
N TYR A 293 -10.67 -6.05 -4.97
CA TYR A 293 -11.82 -6.61 -5.67
C TYR A 293 -13.02 -6.70 -4.75
N ASP A 294 -14.09 -6.01 -5.11
CA ASP A 294 -15.33 -5.97 -4.36
C ASP A 294 -16.55 -5.96 -5.29
N ASN A 295 -17.57 -6.77 -4.98
CA ASN A 295 -18.83 -6.81 -5.73
C ASN A 295 -18.65 -6.92 -7.26
N ASP A 296 -17.75 -7.79 -7.71
CA ASP A 296 -17.39 -8.01 -9.12
C ASP A 296 -16.73 -6.79 -9.82
N VAL A 297 -16.24 -5.82 -9.04
CA VAL A 297 -15.54 -4.65 -9.53
C VAL A 297 -14.10 -4.64 -9.01
N PHE A 298 -13.16 -4.40 -9.90
CA PHE A 298 -11.77 -4.09 -9.55
C PHE A 298 -11.60 -2.61 -9.29
N SER A 299 -10.75 -2.27 -8.33
CA SER A 299 -10.27 -0.92 -8.10
C SER A 299 -8.84 -0.95 -7.57
N TYR A 300 -8.24 0.21 -7.36
CA TYR A 300 -6.88 0.34 -6.87
C TYR A 300 -6.84 1.08 -5.54
N LYS A 301 -5.82 0.77 -4.75
CA LYS A 301 -5.51 1.43 -3.47
C LYS A 301 -3.99 1.57 -3.32
N GLY A 302 -3.55 2.54 -2.52
CA GLY A 302 -2.16 2.66 -2.08
C GLY A 302 -1.23 3.41 -3.03
N GLY A 303 -1.71 3.81 -4.20
CA GLY A 303 -0.95 4.59 -5.18
C GLY A 303 -1.78 4.94 -6.41
N ASP A 304 -1.24 5.81 -7.28
CA ASP A 304 -1.84 6.20 -8.56
C ASP A 304 -0.94 5.89 -9.78
N GLY A 305 0.11 5.09 -9.56
CA GLY A 305 1.15 4.82 -10.57
C GLY A 305 2.13 5.98 -10.73
N GLY A 306 2.28 6.82 -9.70
CA GLY A 306 3.16 7.98 -9.70
C GLY A 306 2.65 9.18 -10.49
N ARG A 307 1.37 9.18 -10.90
CA ARG A 307 0.81 10.23 -11.77
C ARG A 307 0.94 11.62 -11.16
N ASN A 308 0.62 11.78 -9.88
CA ASN A 308 0.71 13.07 -9.20
C ASN A 308 2.15 13.52 -8.99
N ILE A 309 3.06 12.59 -8.66
CA ILE A 309 4.50 12.87 -8.52
C ILE A 309 5.09 13.28 -9.86
N CYS A 310 4.91 12.49 -10.90
CA CYS A 310 5.38 12.80 -12.26
C CYS A 310 4.75 14.06 -12.83
N GLY A 311 3.55 14.42 -12.37
CA GLY A 311 2.86 15.66 -12.71
C GLY A 311 3.46 16.91 -12.04
N GLY A 312 4.42 16.75 -11.12
CA GLY A 312 5.05 17.89 -10.44
C GLY A 312 4.12 18.63 -9.47
N LEU A 313 3.11 17.94 -8.92
CA LEU A 313 2.10 18.58 -8.05
C LEU A 313 2.58 18.81 -6.60
N GLY A 314 3.83 18.44 -6.28
CA GLY A 314 4.38 18.54 -4.94
C GLY A 314 4.14 17.30 -4.07
N VAL A 315 4.67 17.36 -2.83
CA VAL A 315 4.73 16.19 -1.93
C VAL A 315 3.36 15.77 -1.45
N VAL A 316 2.52 16.70 -1.02
CA VAL A 316 1.20 16.37 -0.45
C VAL A 316 0.31 15.72 -1.50
N TRP A 317 0.23 16.29 -2.70
CA TRP A 317 -0.51 15.68 -3.81
C TRP A 317 0.09 14.34 -4.24
N GLY A 318 1.44 14.27 -4.32
CA GLY A 318 2.16 13.08 -4.71
C GLY A 318 1.90 11.88 -3.79
N TYR A 319 1.79 12.16 -2.50
CA TYR A 319 1.55 11.13 -1.48
C TYR A 319 0.08 10.95 -1.08
N LEU A 320 -0.84 11.78 -1.60
CA LEU A 320 -2.26 11.65 -1.31
C LEU A 320 -2.83 10.25 -1.67
N PRO A 321 -2.41 9.61 -2.78
CA PRO A 321 -2.90 8.29 -3.17
C PRO A 321 -2.59 7.15 -2.19
N ILE A 322 -1.59 7.29 -1.29
CA ILE A 322 -1.33 6.29 -0.26
C ILE A 322 -2.25 6.40 0.96
N SER A 323 -3.06 7.46 1.04
CA SER A 323 -4.08 7.57 2.09
C SER A 323 -4.97 6.33 2.12
N PRO A 324 -5.28 5.78 3.32
CA PRO A 324 -6.22 4.66 3.41
C PRO A 324 -7.54 4.93 2.69
N TYR A 325 -8.00 6.17 2.70
CA TYR A 325 -9.32 6.55 2.23
C TYR A 325 -9.34 7.15 0.83
N PHE A 326 -8.17 7.36 0.19
CA PHE A 326 -8.10 7.85 -1.18
C PHE A 326 -8.64 6.78 -2.15
N GLN A 327 -9.42 7.24 -3.12
CA GLN A 327 -9.98 6.47 -4.21
C GLN A 327 -9.93 7.32 -5.47
N ASP A 328 -9.13 6.94 -6.45
CA ASP A 328 -9.11 7.63 -7.73
C ASP A 328 -10.40 7.33 -8.51
N SER A 329 -11.34 8.27 -8.43
CA SER A 329 -12.66 8.13 -9.05
C SER A 329 -12.64 8.29 -10.58
N GLU A 330 -11.57 8.84 -11.13
CA GLU A 330 -11.42 9.07 -12.58
C GLU A 330 -10.63 7.95 -13.25
N MET A 331 -10.04 7.04 -12.48
CA MET A 331 -9.24 5.96 -13.03
C MET A 331 -10.11 4.94 -13.76
N VAL A 332 -9.88 4.80 -15.06
CA VAL A 332 -10.50 3.77 -15.88
C VAL A 332 -9.64 2.53 -15.84
N ILE A 333 -10.20 1.43 -15.33
CA ILE A 333 -9.54 0.14 -15.32
C ILE A 333 -9.77 -0.53 -16.66
N GLY A 334 -8.68 -0.79 -17.39
CA GLY A 334 -8.69 -1.55 -18.64
C GLY A 334 -8.80 -3.06 -18.40
N ASP A 335 -8.72 -3.85 -19.47
CA ASP A 335 -8.73 -5.32 -19.37
C ASP A 335 -7.38 -5.88 -18.88
N ASN A 336 -6.28 -5.23 -19.23
CA ASN A 336 -4.92 -5.66 -18.94
C ASN A 336 -4.35 -4.96 -17.70
N ILE A 337 -3.55 -5.70 -16.95
CA ILE A 337 -2.80 -5.23 -15.80
C ILE A 337 -1.49 -4.61 -16.29
N ASN A 338 -1.09 -3.50 -15.67
CA ASN A 338 0.20 -2.86 -15.92
C ASN A 338 1.23 -3.35 -14.89
N GLY A 339 2.11 -4.27 -15.28
CA GLY A 339 3.10 -4.87 -14.40
C GLY A 339 4.18 -3.94 -13.87
N GLY A 340 4.21 -2.66 -14.31
CA GLY A 340 5.11 -1.65 -13.75
C GLY A 340 4.54 -0.94 -12.53
N TYR A 341 3.20 -0.95 -12.37
CA TYR A 341 2.52 -0.17 -11.33
C TYR A 341 1.46 -0.96 -10.56
N ASP A 342 0.96 -2.06 -11.13
CA ASP A 342 -0.13 -2.84 -10.56
C ASP A 342 0.43 -4.02 -9.76
N PHE A 343 0.09 -4.04 -8.48
CA PHE A 343 0.48 -5.06 -7.51
C PHE A 343 -0.77 -5.69 -6.91
N PHE A 344 -0.60 -6.77 -6.18
CA PHE A 344 -1.71 -7.41 -5.47
C PHE A 344 -1.25 -8.03 -4.15
N ARG A 345 -2.21 -8.18 -3.24
CA ARG A 345 -2.00 -8.81 -1.94
C ARG A 345 -2.97 -9.95 -1.76
N ARG A 346 -2.46 -11.11 -1.34
CA ARG A 346 -3.29 -12.28 -1.01
C ARG A 346 -3.84 -12.14 0.40
N ILE A 347 -5.10 -12.49 0.56
CA ILE A 347 -5.72 -12.64 1.88
C ILE A 347 -6.46 -13.97 2.00
N ILE A 348 -6.66 -14.41 3.26
CA ILE A 348 -7.59 -15.49 3.61
C ILE A 348 -8.54 -14.94 4.67
N ARG A 349 -9.84 -14.95 4.39
CA ARG A 349 -10.86 -14.55 5.36
C ARG A 349 -11.17 -15.70 6.30
N ILE A 350 -11.07 -15.47 7.61
CA ILE A 350 -11.38 -16.45 8.64
C ILE A 350 -12.85 -16.27 9.01
N VAL A 351 -13.71 -17.07 8.39
CA VAL A 351 -15.17 -17.05 8.59
C VAL A 351 -15.63 -18.33 9.29
N ASP A 352 -16.78 -18.27 9.93
CA ASP A 352 -17.37 -19.45 10.58
C ASP A 352 -17.91 -20.42 9.51
N ASP A 353 -17.36 -21.63 9.45
CA ASP A 353 -17.80 -22.67 8.49
C ASP A 353 -19.25 -23.15 8.75
N SER A 354 -19.88 -22.72 9.85
CA SER A 354 -21.28 -23.01 10.14
C SER A 354 -22.27 -22.16 9.31
N VAL A 355 -21.76 -21.19 8.54
CA VAL A 355 -22.56 -20.26 7.71
C VAL A 355 -22.47 -20.57 6.21
N LYS A 356 -21.80 -21.69 5.84
CA LYS A 356 -21.76 -22.19 4.45
C LYS A 356 -22.90 -23.17 4.17
#